data_29d70d5cfba18fd35775c457208007c6
#
_entry.id   29d70d5cfba18fd35775c457208007c6
#
_cell.length_a   1.000
_cell.length_b   1.000
_cell.length_c   1.000
_cell.angle_alpha   90.00
_cell.angle_beta   90.00
_cell.angle_gamma   90.00
#
_symmetry.space_group_name_H-M   'P 1'
#
loop_
_entity.id
_entity.type
_entity.pdbx_description
1 polymer ?
#
loop_
_entity_poly.entity_id
_entity_poly.type
_entity_poly.pdbx_seq_one_letter_code
_entity_poly.pdbx_strand_id
1 'polypeptide(L)'
;MKLAILTKSTFFVEEDKILATLFEEGLDNLHLYKPDCSPMFAERLLTLLPREHYSKITVHDHFYLKNEYNLAGIHIDSHSEQIPTGYRGKIGYTCTDISRLKEMKKKANVVFLKNIFDCIEFKDEKATFSIRELQKASSQGLIDKKVFALGGISLENAKIAKELGFGGVVVCGDLWNKFNIHNQKEIGRAHV
;
A
#
# COMPACT_ATOMS: atom_id res chain seq x y z
N MET A 1 9.92 -11.01 7.81
CA MET A 1 8.98 -10.50 6.78
C MET A 1 8.45 -9.17 7.26
N LYS A 2 8.47 -8.16 6.40
CA LYS A 2 8.01 -6.80 6.73
C LYS A 2 6.50 -6.67 6.57
N LEU A 3 5.90 -5.73 7.31
CA LEU A 3 4.50 -5.37 7.20
C LEU A 3 4.37 -3.97 6.60
N ALA A 4 3.54 -3.82 5.58
CA ALA A 4 3.05 -2.54 5.12
C ALA A 4 1.53 -2.50 5.27
N ILE A 5 0.99 -1.34 5.61
CA ILE A 5 -0.45 -1.10 5.62
C ILE A 5 -0.78 -0.14 4.48
N LEU A 6 -1.74 -0.53 3.66
CA LEU A 6 -2.35 0.33 2.65
C LEU A 6 -3.60 0.96 3.25
N THR A 7 -3.75 2.28 3.14
CA THR A 7 -4.97 2.94 3.60
C THR A 7 -6.17 2.48 2.78
N LYS A 8 -7.37 2.67 3.33
CA LYS A 8 -8.59 2.56 2.54
C LYS A 8 -8.56 3.61 1.41
N SER A 9 -9.15 3.28 0.27
CA SER A 9 -9.17 4.19 -0.90
C SER A 9 -9.97 5.48 -0.66
N THR A 10 -10.85 5.48 0.34
CA THR A 10 -11.68 6.64 0.74
C THR A 10 -11.28 7.14 2.11
N PHE A 11 -11.46 8.45 2.35
CA PHE A 11 -11.32 9.02 3.69
C PHE A 11 -12.53 8.65 4.55
N PHE A 12 -12.31 8.52 5.85
CA PHE A 12 -13.36 8.26 6.82
C PHE A 12 -13.08 8.97 8.16
N VAL A 13 -14.11 9.08 8.98
CA VAL A 13 -14.00 9.74 10.30
C VAL A 13 -13.05 8.96 11.20
N GLU A 14 -12.18 9.69 11.92
CA GLU A 14 -11.18 9.14 12.85
C GLU A 14 -10.05 8.32 12.20
N GLU A 15 -9.91 8.37 10.87
CA GLU A 15 -8.79 7.69 10.18
C GLU A 15 -7.43 8.12 10.74
N ASP A 16 -7.24 9.41 10.98
CA ASP A 16 -6.04 9.98 11.58
C ASP A 16 -5.72 9.39 12.95
N LYS A 17 -6.74 9.19 13.81
CA LYS A 17 -6.56 8.60 15.13
C LYS A 17 -6.18 7.12 15.05
N ILE A 18 -6.81 6.37 14.15
CA ILE A 18 -6.47 4.96 13.94
C ILE A 18 -5.04 4.84 13.41
N LEU A 19 -4.65 5.66 12.41
CA LEU A 19 -3.30 5.65 11.88
C LEU A 19 -2.25 6.05 12.93
N ALA A 20 -2.53 7.06 13.75
CA ALA A 20 -1.66 7.45 14.85
C ALA A 20 -1.45 6.29 15.84
N THR A 21 -2.52 5.61 16.23
CA THR A 21 -2.44 4.44 17.11
C THR A 21 -1.61 3.31 16.48
N LEU A 22 -1.77 3.05 15.19
CA LEU A 22 -0.97 2.04 14.49
C LEU A 22 0.53 2.38 14.50
N PHE A 23 0.88 3.65 14.37
CA PHE A 23 2.27 4.11 14.48
C PHE A 23 2.82 3.94 15.91
N GLU A 24 2.01 4.25 16.92
CA GLU A 24 2.37 4.04 18.34
C GLU A 24 2.60 2.55 18.65
N GLU A 25 1.82 1.66 18.03
CA GLU A 25 1.97 0.20 18.12
C GLU A 25 3.13 -0.36 17.28
N GLY A 26 3.91 0.51 16.63
CA GLY A 26 5.12 0.13 15.93
C GLY A 26 5.01 -0.03 14.41
N LEU A 27 3.92 0.45 13.79
CA LEU A 27 3.87 0.51 12.33
C LEU A 27 4.99 1.40 11.79
N ASP A 28 5.78 0.88 10.85
CA ASP A 28 6.91 1.59 10.26
C ASP A 28 6.77 1.78 8.74
N ASN A 29 5.68 1.32 8.14
CA ASN A 29 5.48 1.38 6.69
C ASN A 29 3.99 1.54 6.35
N LEU A 30 3.57 2.79 6.19
CA LEU A 30 2.23 3.18 5.77
C LEU A 30 2.24 3.63 4.32
N HIS A 31 1.36 3.09 3.51
CA HIS A 31 1.10 3.53 2.15
C HIS A 31 -0.20 4.33 2.09
N LEU A 32 -0.09 5.61 1.81
CA LEU A 32 -1.24 6.51 1.64
C LEU A 32 -1.77 6.36 0.21
N TYR A 33 -2.85 5.62 0.07
CA TYR A 33 -3.53 5.34 -1.20
C TYR A 33 -4.92 5.97 -1.19
N LYS A 34 -5.07 7.07 -1.90
CA LYS A 34 -6.31 7.86 -1.98
C LYS A 34 -6.57 8.25 -3.43
N PRO A 35 -6.88 7.28 -4.30
CA PRO A 35 -7.09 7.54 -5.72
C PRO A 35 -8.23 8.54 -5.92
N ASP A 36 -8.10 9.37 -6.94
CA ASP A 36 -9.10 10.37 -7.34
C ASP A 36 -9.48 11.40 -6.26
N CYS A 37 -8.66 11.54 -5.21
CA CYS A 37 -8.89 12.56 -4.19
C CYS A 37 -8.24 13.90 -4.53
N SER A 38 -8.84 14.98 -4.02
CA SER A 38 -8.17 16.27 -4.03
C SER A 38 -6.93 16.27 -3.14
N PRO A 39 -5.80 16.89 -3.57
CA PRO A 39 -4.60 17.00 -2.74
C PRO A 39 -4.88 17.59 -1.36
N MET A 40 -5.82 18.51 -1.24
CA MET A 40 -6.20 19.13 0.02
C MET A 40 -6.62 18.12 1.10
N PHE A 41 -7.31 17.05 0.72
CA PHE A 41 -7.71 16.02 1.69
C PHE A 41 -6.53 15.17 2.14
N ALA A 42 -5.61 14.86 1.23
CA ALA A 42 -4.38 14.14 1.57
C ALA A 42 -3.48 14.97 2.50
N GLU A 43 -3.31 16.25 2.20
CA GLU A 43 -2.58 17.20 3.05
C GLU A 43 -3.23 17.31 4.43
N ARG A 44 -4.55 17.46 4.50
CA ARG A 44 -5.27 17.51 5.77
C ARG A 44 -5.02 16.27 6.61
N LEU A 45 -5.09 15.08 6.04
CA LEU A 45 -4.79 13.84 6.76
C LEU A 45 -3.35 13.84 7.29
N LEU A 46 -2.37 14.22 6.46
CA LEU A 46 -0.98 14.32 6.89
C LEU A 46 -0.81 15.29 8.06
N THR A 47 -1.44 16.46 8.00
CA THR A 47 -1.33 17.48 9.07
C THR A 47 -1.94 17.03 10.41
N LEU A 48 -2.88 16.08 10.38
CA LEU A 48 -3.46 15.48 11.59
C LEU A 48 -2.57 14.38 12.21
N LEU A 49 -1.59 13.88 11.47
CA LEU A 49 -0.66 12.87 11.96
C LEU A 49 0.57 13.51 12.61
N PRO A 50 1.15 12.90 13.65
CA PRO A 50 2.41 13.37 14.24
C PRO A 50 3.55 13.37 13.21
N ARG A 51 4.29 14.48 13.14
CA ARG A 51 5.39 14.67 12.17
C ARG A 51 6.50 13.64 12.27
N GLU A 52 6.73 13.10 13.44
CA GLU A 52 7.72 12.03 13.71
C GLU A 52 7.46 10.75 12.89
N HIS A 53 6.24 10.55 12.39
CA HIS A 53 5.87 9.39 11.58
C HIS A 53 5.95 9.63 10.07
N TYR A 54 6.19 10.86 9.61
CA TYR A 54 6.20 11.20 8.18
C TYR A 54 7.22 10.38 7.38
N SER A 55 8.38 10.09 7.94
CA SER A 55 9.40 9.25 7.30
C SER A 55 9.00 7.77 7.12
N LYS A 56 7.85 7.37 7.66
CA LYS A 56 7.26 6.03 7.53
C LYS A 56 6.13 5.97 6.51
N ILE A 57 5.82 7.09 5.84
CA ILE A 57 4.68 7.22 4.93
C ILE A 57 5.16 7.30 3.49
N THR A 58 4.60 6.45 2.63
CA THR A 58 4.78 6.47 1.17
C THR A 58 3.47 6.89 0.51
N VAL A 59 3.50 7.80 -0.46
CA VAL A 59 2.32 8.27 -1.17
C VAL A 59 2.18 7.59 -2.54
N HIS A 60 0.93 7.26 -2.90
CA HIS A 60 0.57 6.70 -4.21
C HIS A 60 0.05 7.77 -5.18
N ASP A 61 -0.35 8.92 -4.66
CA ASP A 61 -0.92 10.04 -5.39
C ASP A 61 -0.28 11.34 -4.92
N HIS A 62 -0.34 12.39 -5.74
CA HIS A 62 0.18 13.72 -5.37
C HIS A 62 1.64 13.66 -4.91
N PHE A 63 2.53 13.19 -5.77
CA PHE A 63 3.94 12.88 -5.44
C PHE A 63 4.74 14.05 -4.87
N TYR A 64 4.32 15.31 -5.13
CA TYR A 64 4.94 16.50 -4.53
C TYR A 64 4.88 16.49 -3.00
N LEU A 65 3.87 15.82 -2.41
CA LEU A 65 3.73 15.69 -0.96
C LEU A 65 4.94 15.03 -0.29
N LYS A 66 5.61 14.15 -1.02
CA LYS A 66 6.82 13.50 -0.50
C LYS A 66 7.88 14.53 -0.11
N ASN A 67 8.11 15.54 -0.92
CA ASN A 67 9.11 16.56 -0.62
C ASN A 67 8.58 17.60 0.38
N GLU A 68 7.34 18.03 0.25
CA GLU A 68 6.75 19.03 1.15
C GLU A 68 6.66 18.55 2.59
N TYR A 69 6.32 17.29 2.81
CA TYR A 69 6.18 16.69 4.14
C TYR A 69 7.35 15.80 4.55
N ASN A 70 8.39 15.71 3.74
CA ASN A 70 9.54 14.84 3.97
C ASN A 70 9.14 13.37 4.25
N LEU A 71 8.28 12.82 3.37
CA LEU A 71 7.79 11.46 3.47
C LEU A 71 8.84 10.44 3.02
N ALA A 72 8.58 9.14 3.23
CA ALA A 72 9.51 8.06 2.90
C ALA A 72 9.77 7.92 1.40
N GLY A 73 8.75 8.07 0.57
CA GLY A 73 8.87 7.86 -0.86
C GLY A 73 7.56 7.96 -1.61
N ILE A 74 7.60 7.54 -2.86
CA ILE A 74 6.45 7.44 -3.76
C ILE A 74 6.25 5.99 -4.20
N HIS A 75 5.01 5.64 -4.52
CA HIS A 75 4.67 4.34 -5.06
C HIS A 75 3.87 4.49 -6.35
N ILE A 76 4.27 3.77 -7.39
CA ILE A 76 3.72 3.90 -8.74
C ILE A 76 2.88 2.67 -9.05
N ASP A 77 1.64 2.91 -9.43
CA ASP A 77 0.71 1.91 -9.96
C ASP A 77 0.28 2.26 -11.40
N SER A 78 -0.68 1.53 -11.94
CA SER A 78 -1.13 1.71 -13.32
C SER A 78 -1.78 3.07 -13.62
N HIS A 79 -2.21 3.80 -12.60
CA HIS A 79 -2.92 5.08 -12.69
C HIS A 79 -2.12 6.26 -12.16
N SER A 80 -0.87 6.02 -11.77
CA SER A 80 -0.03 7.07 -11.18
C SER A 80 0.33 8.18 -12.17
N GLU A 81 0.47 9.38 -11.63
CA GLU A 81 1.09 10.50 -12.31
C GLU A 81 2.56 10.18 -12.68
N GLN A 82 3.16 11.02 -13.50
CA GLN A 82 4.56 10.88 -13.85
C GLN A 82 5.47 11.17 -12.65
N ILE A 83 6.59 10.46 -12.57
CA ILE A 83 7.62 10.74 -11.57
C ILE A 83 8.14 12.17 -11.81
N PRO A 84 8.17 13.02 -10.77
CA PRO A 84 8.69 14.37 -10.90
C PRO A 84 10.14 14.39 -11.40
N THR A 85 10.44 15.32 -12.31
CA THR A 85 11.80 15.49 -12.82
C THR A 85 12.78 15.74 -11.67
N GLY A 86 13.91 15.02 -11.66
CA GLY A 86 14.92 15.15 -10.61
C GLY A 86 14.52 14.52 -9.27
N TYR A 87 13.47 13.69 -9.24
CA TYR A 87 13.04 13.01 -8.03
C TYR A 87 14.20 12.25 -7.38
N ARG A 88 14.35 12.44 -6.07
CA ARG A 88 15.29 11.68 -5.23
C ARG A 88 14.54 11.09 -4.05
N GLY A 89 14.66 9.79 -3.85
CA GLY A 89 13.98 9.09 -2.77
C GLY A 89 13.62 7.66 -3.15
N LYS A 90 12.92 6.99 -2.25
CA LYS A 90 12.47 5.63 -2.48
C LYS A 90 11.33 5.60 -3.49
N ILE A 91 11.35 4.59 -4.37
CA ILE A 91 10.32 4.33 -5.36
C ILE A 91 9.84 2.89 -5.20
N GLY A 92 8.53 2.71 -5.09
CA GLY A 92 7.87 1.42 -5.17
C GLY A 92 7.07 1.31 -6.47
N TYR A 93 6.79 0.09 -6.89
CA TYR A 93 5.91 -0.21 -8.02
C TYR A 93 4.92 -1.31 -7.66
N THR A 94 3.69 -1.20 -8.18
CA THR A 94 2.75 -2.33 -8.22
C THR A 94 2.91 -3.09 -9.53
N CYS A 95 3.00 -4.41 -9.45
CA CYS A 95 3.18 -5.32 -10.56
C CYS A 95 2.09 -6.39 -10.57
N THR A 96 1.51 -6.65 -11.73
CA THR A 96 0.48 -7.69 -11.94
C THR A 96 0.98 -8.83 -12.83
N ASP A 97 2.26 -8.82 -13.18
CA ASP A 97 2.87 -9.78 -14.10
C ASP A 97 4.23 -10.24 -13.57
N ILE A 98 4.34 -11.52 -13.22
CA ILE A 98 5.57 -12.14 -12.69
C ILE A 98 6.75 -11.95 -13.65
N SER A 99 6.53 -11.99 -14.97
CA SER A 99 7.59 -11.86 -15.95
C SER A 99 8.32 -10.52 -15.88
N ARG A 100 7.65 -9.48 -15.39
CA ARG A 100 8.18 -8.12 -15.26
C ARG A 100 8.92 -7.86 -13.95
N LEU A 101 8.83 -8.76 -12.96
CA LEU A 101 9.44 -8.57 -11.65
C LEU A 101 10.94 -8.27 -11.72
N LYS A 102 11.66 -9.02 -12.55
CA LYS A 102 13.12 -8.85 -12.70
C LYS A 102 13.49 -7.44 -13.16
N GLU A 103 12.74 -6.88 -14.11
CA GLU A 103 12.96 -5.52 -14.60
C GLU A 103 12.56 -4.48 -13.55
N MET A 104 11.38 -4.64 -12.95
CA MET A 104 10.88 -3.69 -11.97
C MET A 104 11.77 -3.59 -10.72
N LYS A 105 12.29 -4.71 -10.25
CA LYS A 105 13.24 -4.73 -9.11
C LYS A 105 14.52 -3.94 -9.34
N LYS A 106 14.93 -3.73 -10.61
CA LYS A 106 16.08 -2.88 -10.92
C LYS A 106 15.81 -1.39 -10.73
N LYS A 107 14.55 -0.98 -10.89
CA LYS A 107 14.12 0.43 -10.83
C LYS A 107 13.55 0.80 -9.47
N ALA A 108 13.21 -0.18 -8.64
CA ALA A 108 12.44 0.00 -7.42
C ALA A 108 13.19 -0.40 -6.16
N ASN A 109 12.84 0.24 -5.05
CA ASN A 109 13.21 -0.20 -3.70
C ASN A 109 12.31 -1.34 -3.21
N VAL A 110 11.03 -1.34 -3.65
CA VAL A 110 10.05 -2.38 -3.36
C VAL A 110 9.10 -2.56 -4.53
N VAL A 111 8.67 -3.79 -4.76
CA VAL A 111 7.64 -4.13 -5.76
C VAL A 111 6.50 -4.85 -5.05
N PHE A 112 5.28 -4.36 -5.19
CA PHE A 112 4.08 -5.05 -4.75
C PHE A 112 3.58 -5.94 -5.88
N LEU A 113 3.56 -7.25 -5.67
CA LEU A 113 2.97 -8.20 -6.61
C LEU A 113 1.49 -8.41 -6.25
N LYS A 114 0.60 -8.06 -7.16
CA LYS A 114 -0.88 -8.07 -7.00
C LYS A 114 -1.51 -8.96 -8.07
N ASN A 115 -2.59 -9.70 -7.83
CA ASN A 115 -3.23 -10.08 -6.57
C ASN A 115 -2.74 -11.46 -6.16
N ILE A 116 -2.25 -11.61 -4.94
CA ILE A 116 -1.73 -12.91 -4.46
C ILE A 116 -2.88 -13.83 -4.05
N PHE A 117 -3.87 -13.29 -3.35
CA PHE A 117 -5.11 -13.97 -2.97
C PHE A 117 -6.32 -13.20 -3.47
N ASP A 118 -7.51 -13.80 -3.37
CA ASP A 118 -8.77 -13.13 -3.65
C ASP A 118 -8.93 -11.90 -2.76
N CYS A 119 -9.30 -10.78 -3.32
CA CYS A 119 -9.44 -9.53 -2.57
C CYS A 119 -10.54 -9.64 -1.51
N ILE A 120 -10.24 -9.17 -0.30
CA ILE A 120 -11.19 -9.18 0.81
C ILE A 120 -12.21 -8.06 0.66
N GLU A 121 -11.78 -6.91 0.16
CA GLU A 121 -12.60 -5.70 0.02
C GLU A 121 -13.48 -5.73 -1.24
N PHE A 122 -12.94 -6.25 -2.34
CA PHE A 122 -13.61 -6.31 -3.64
C PHE A 122 -13.76 -7.77 -4.09
N LYS A 123 -14.95 -8.32 -3.95
CA LYS A 123 -15.24 -9.74 -4.22
C LYS A 123 -14.97 -10.18 -5.66
N ASP A 124 -15.01 -9.25 -6.59
CA ASP A 124 -14.76 -9.51 -8.03
C ASP A 124 -13.27 -9.54 -8.37
N GLU A 125 -12.41 -9.02 -7.50
CA GLU A 125 -10.96 -9.09 -7.68
C GLU A 125 -10.42 -10.42 -7.16
N LYS A 126 -10.11 -11.33 -8.09
CA LYS A 126 -9.59 -12.66 -7.80
C LYS A 126 -8.06 -12.70 -7.81
N ALA A 127 -7.51 -13.76 -7.22
CA ALA A 127 -6.09 -14.06 -7.31
C ALA A 127 -5.66 -14.13 -8.79
N THR A 128 -4.56 -13.46 -9.10
CA THR A 128 -4.01 -13.41 -10.47
C THR A 128 -3.16 -14.65 -10.75
N PHE A 129 -2.55 -15.22 -9.72
CA PHE A 129 -1.57 -16.31 -9.84
C PHE A 129 -2.02 -17.53 -9.06
N SER A 130 -1.78 -18.70 -9.63
CA SER A 130 -1.87 -19.95 -8.87
C SER A 130 -0.69 -20.08 -7.89
N ILE A 131 -0.88 -20.84 -6.82
CA ILE A 131 0.20 -21.15 -5.86
C ILE A 131 1.41 -21.79 -6.58
N ARG A 132 1.16 -22.61 -7.60
CA ARG A 132 2.23 -23.26 -8.38
C ARG A 132 3.07 -22.25 -9.16
N GLU A 133 2.45 -21.23 -9.76
CA GLU A 133 3.16 -20.15 -10.43
C GLU A 133 4.01 -19.34 -9.46
N LEU A 134 3.48 -19.04 -8.28
CA LEU A 134 4.20 -18.33 -7.23
C LEU A 134 5.38 -19.16 -6.69
N GLN A 135 5.21 -20.46 -6.48
CA GLN A 135 6.28 -21.37 -6.09
C GLN A 135 7.39 -21.42 -7.13
N LYS A 136 7.02 -21.50 -8.41
CA LYS A 136 7.98 -21.45 -9.51
C LYS A 136 8.76 -20.14 -9.54
N ALA A 137 8.07 -19.00 -9.42
CA ALA A 137 8.69 -17.70 -9.37
C ALA A 137 9.64 -17.54 -8.17
N SER A 138 9.26 -18.09 -7.02
CA SER A 138 10.10 -18.14 -5.82
C SER A 138 11.37 -18.97 -6.05
N SER A 139 11.25 -20.17 -6.60
CA SER A 139 12.40 -21.06 -6.90
C SER A 139 13.36 -20.45 -7.92
N GLN A 140 12.89 -19.57 -8.80
CA GLN A 140 13.68 -18.84 -9.78
C GLN A 140 14.29 -17.55 -9.20
N GLY A 141 14.09 -17.22 -7.93
CA GLY A 141 14.58 -15.99 -7.30
C GLY A 141 13.88 -14.72 -7.76
N LEU A 142 12.73 -14.83 -8.43
CA LEU A 142 11.93 -13.67 -8.83
C LEU A 142 11.23 -13.04 -7.63
N ILE A 143 10.72 -13.86 -6.72
CA ILE A 143 10.17 -13.44 -5.42
C ILE A 143 11.32 -13.44 -4.41
N ASP A 144 11.59 -12.29 -3.82
CA ASP A 144 12.68 -12.07 -2.86
C ASP A 144 12.34 -10.95 -1.85
N LYS A 145 13.35 -10.48 -1.13
CA LYS A 145 13.21 -9.43 -0.09
C LYS A 145 12.62 -8.12 -0.61
N LYS A 146 12.71 -7.83 -1.90
CA LYS A 146 12.15 -6.61 -2.52
C LYS A 146 10.70 -6.77 -2.94
N VAL A 147 10.16 -7.99 -2.98
CA VAL A 147 8.80 -8.26 -3.45
C VAL A 147 7.87 -8.46 -2.27
N PHE A 148 6.83 -7.64 -2.19
CA PHE A 148 5.79 -7.73 -1.17
C PHE A 148 4.50 -8.29 -1.78
N ALA A 149 3.83 -9.15 -1.05
CA ALA A 149 2.54 -9.71 -1.44
C ALA A 149 1.40 -8.72 -1.17
N LEU A 150 0.63 -8.39 -2.21
CA LEU A 150 -0.55 -7.52 -2.13
C LEU A 150 -1.78 -8.26 -2.69
N GLY A 151 -2.92 -8.02 -2.07
CA GLY A 151 -4.23 -8.57 -2.47
C GLY A 151 -4.63 -9.77 -1.62
N GLY A 152 -5.74 -9.61 -0.90
CA GLY A 152 -6.35 -10.63 -0.07
C GLY A 152 -5.52 -11.09 1.12
N ILE A 153 -4.52 -10.32 1.54
CA ILE A 153 -3.67 -10.66 2.68
C ILE A 153 -4.46 -10.55 3.99
N SER A 154 -4.41 -11.61 4.78
CA SER A 154 -4.97 -11.70 6.12
C SER A 154 -3.96 -12.32 7.10
N LEU A 155 -4.26 -12.29 8.39
CA LEU A 155 -3.45 -12.97 9.40
C LEU A 155 -3.34 -14.48 9.14
N GLU A 156 -4.38 -15.09 8.56
CA GLU A 156 -4.44 -16.52 8.29
C GLU A 156 -3.51 -16.94 7.14
N ASN A 157 -3.44 -16.12 6.08
CA ASN A 157 -2.69 -16.45 4.86
C ASN A 157 -1.30 -15.80 4.76
N ALA A 158 -0.97 -14.85 5.62
CA ALA A 158 0.34 -14.19 5.64
C ALA A 158 1.51 -15.19 5.78
N LYS A 159 1.28 -16.33 6.45
CA LYS A 159 2.26 -17.42 6.56
C LYS A 159 2.60 -18.01 5.20
N ILE A 160 1.62 -18.18 4.32
CA ILE A 160 1.82 -18.68 2.95
C ILE A 160 2.73 -17.73 2.17
N ALA A 161 2.49 -16.42 2.27
CA ALA A 161 3.36 -15.42 1.64
C ALA A 161 4.81 -15.50 2.16
N LYS A 162 4.99 -15.73 3.45
CA LYS A 162 6.32 -15.95 4.04
C LYS A 162 7.01 -17.19 3.50
N GLU A 163 6.30 -18.30 3.40
CA GLU A 163 6.80 -19.57 2.86
C GLU A 163 7.17 -19.46 1.37
N LEU A 164 6.45 -18.63 0.61
CA LEU A 164 6.77 -18.32 -0.78
C LEU A 164 7.98 -17.38 -0.95
N GLY A 165 8.57 -16.88 0.14
CA GLY A 165 9.78 -16.06 0.09
C GLY A 165 9.56 -14.56 -0.12
N PHE A 166 8.33 -14.07 0.01
CA PHE A 166 8.06 -12.64 -0.03
C PHE A 166 8.80 -11.89 1.09
N GLY A 167 9.35 -10.73 0.77
CA GLY A 167 10.04 -9.87 1.72
C GLY A 167 9.10 -9.16 2.69
N GLY A 168 7.84 -9.00 2.30
CA GLY A 168 6.79 -8.39 3.10
C GLY A 168 5.39 -8.72 2.61
N VAL A 169 4.42 -8.27 3.38
CA VAL A 169 2.99 -8.32 3.06
C VAL A 169 2.39 -6.94 3.19
N VAL A 170 1.39 -6.66 2.34
CA VAL A 170 0.62 -5.42 2.37
C VAL A 170 -0.80 -5.75 2.79
N VAL A 171 -1.21 -5.24 3.94
CA VAL A 171 -2.54 -5.46 4.52
C VAL A 171 -3.42 -4.24 4.24
N CYS A 172 -4.64 -4.48 3.80
CA CYS A 172 -5.67 -3.46 3.56
C CYS A 172 -7.01 -3.95 4.09
N GLY A 173 -7.80 -4.66 3.30
CA GLY A 173 -9.17 -5.05 3.62
C GLY A 173 -9.33 -5.82 4.94
N ASP A 174 -8.42 -6.72 5.27
CA ASP A 174 -8.46 -7.48 6.53
C ASP A 174 -8.40 -6.56 7.77
N LEU A 175 -7.61 -5.47 7.68
CA LEU A 175 -7.54 -4.49 8.75
C LEU A 175 -8.80 -3.62 8.81
N TRP A 176 -9.13 -2.99 7.68
CA TRP A 176 -10.15 -1.94 7.66
C TRP A 176 -11.57 -2.49 7.88
N ASN A 177 -11.84 -3.73 7.49
CA ASN A 177 -13.12 -4.39 7.75
C ASN A 177 -13.39 -4.68 9.25
N LYS A 178 -12.37 -4.58 10.11
CA LYS A 178 -12.50 -4.72 11.57
C LYS A 178 -13.01 -3.45 12.26
N PHE A 179 -12.99 -2.32 11.55
CA PHE A 179 -13.47 -1.04 12.07
C PHE A 179 -14.87 -0.73 11.53
N ASN A 180 -15.71 -0.08 12.36
CA ASN A 180 -16.97 0.49 11.90
C ASN A 180 -16.68 1.85 11.23
N ILE A 181 -16.44 1.81 9.93
CA ILE A 181 -15.94 2.95 9.16
C ILE A 181 -17.09 3.68 8.48
N HIS A 182 -17.26 4.98 8.82
CA HIS A 182 -18.14 5.89 8.11
C HIS A 182 -17.39 6.67 7.04
N ASN A 183 -17.89 6.64 5.79
CA ASN A 183 -17.27 7.36 4.68
C ASN A 183 -17.56 8.87 4.81
N GLN A 184 -16.53 9.71 4.76
CA GLN A 184 -16.69 11.19 4.83
C GLN A 184 -17.56 11.76 3.70
N LYS A 185 -17.59 11.11 2.52
CA LYS A 185 -18.47 11.54 1.41
C LYS A 185 -19.95 11.35 1.73
N GLU A 186 -20.30 10.39 2.57
CA GLU A 186 -21.70 10.16 3.00
C GLU A 186 -22.12 11.16 4.08
N ILE A 187 -21.20 11.58 4.93
CA ILE A 187 -21.47 12.58 5.98
C ILE A 187 -21.76 13.94 5.38
N GLY A 188 -21.03 14.33 4.32
CA GLY A 188 -21.27 15.61 3.60
C GLY A 188 -22.64 15.68 2.89
N ARG A 189 -23.28 14.55 2.62
CA ARG A 189 -24.64 14.48 2.04
C ARG A 189 -25.76 14.53 3.09
N ALA A 190 -25.45 14.20 4.32
CA ALA A 190 -26.42 14.19 5.42
C ALA A 190 -26.63 15.58 6.08
N HIS A 191 -25.83 16.56 5.72
CA HIS A 191 -25.87 17.93 6.25
C HIS A 191 -26.24 18.99 5.19
N VAL A 192 -26.89 18.59 4.07
CA VAL A 192 -27.46 19.50 3.08
C VAL A 192 -28.96 19.49 3.14
#